data_8fdb6034a10bf702d7ca05bde4ce591e
#
_entry.id   8fdb6034a10bf702d7ca05bde4ce591e
#
_cell.length_a   1.000
_cell.length_b   1.000
_cell.length_c   1.000
_cell.angle_alpha   90.00
_cell.angle_beta   90.00
_cell.angle_gamma   90.00
#
_symmetry.space_group_name_H-M   'P 1'
#
loop_
_entity.id
_entity.type
_entity.pdbx_description
1 polymer ?
#
loop_
_entity_poly.entity_id
_entity_poly.type
_entity_poly.pdbx_seq_one_letter_code
_entity_poly.pdbx_strand_id
1 'polypeptide(L)'
;YPDVAITLPNICRAMDAAAAAGIPVVVVQHLMPSGAPVFARGSDTAALHPEIARRPHDLLVEKTMASALTGTSLGGWLRERGIDTLVVVGYMTHNCDDSTVRQAHHEGWKVELLHDATGSLPYRNAAGAATAEEIHRVFTVVMHSNFAAVASTEAWLAALAKGEALPVDNVFLSNQRAITA
;
A
#
# COMPACT_ATOMS: atom_id res chain seq x y z
N TYR A 1 3.80 11.98 6.09
CA TYR A 1 4.49 11.22 7.14
C TYR A 1 4.31 9.72 6.90
N PRO A 2 5.31 8.91 7.06
CA PRO A 2 6.71 9.28 7.22
C PRO A 2 7.26 10.08 6.02
N ASP A 3 8.46 10.66 6.18
CA ASP A 3 9.11 11.43 5.11
C ASP A 3 9.41 10.54 3.89
N VAL A 4 9.36 11.12 2.69
CA VAL A 4 9.70 10.43 1.44
C VAL A 4 11.14 9.90 1.43
N ALA A 5 12.04 10.58 2.15
CA ALA A 5 13.44 10.13 2.33
C ALA A 5 13.54 8.81 3.12
N ILE A 6 12.48 8.42 3.85
CA ILE A 6 12.37 7.14 4.56
C ILE A 6 11.58 6.15 3.70
N THR A 7 10.41 6.57 3.22
CA THR A 7 9.48 5.64 2.55
C THR A 7 9.96 5.19 1.18
N LEU A 8 10.53 6.08 0.36
CA LEU A 8 10.98 5.72 -0.98
C LEU A 8 12.10 4.67 -0.99
N PRO A 9 13.18 4.79 -0.18
CA PRO A 9 14.16 3.70 -0.05
C PRO A 9 13.55 2.37 0.38
N ASN A 10 12.57 2.38 1.28
CA ASN A 10 11.89 1.16 1.74
C ASN A 10 11.01 0.55 0.64
N ILE A 11 10.28 1.36 -0.14
CA ILE A 11 9.57 0.87 -1.34
C ILE A 11 10.56 0.19 -2.30
N CYS A 12 11.69 0.84 -2.57
CA CYS A 12 12.74 0.29 -3.43
C CYS A 12 13.28 -1.04 -2.92
N ARG A 13 13.58 -1.14 -1.61
CA ARG A 13 14.04 -2.39 -0.97
C ARG A 13 13.01 -3.51 -1.10
N ALA A 14 11.73 -3.19 -0.89
CA ALA A 14 10.66 -4.16 -1.03
C ALA A 14 10.53 -4.67 -2.48
N MET A 15 10.58 -3.77 -3.48
CA MET A 15 10.55 -4.15 -4.89
C MET A 15 11.75 -5.03 -5.27
N ASP A 16 12.95 -4.64 -4.85
CA ASP A 16 14.19 -5.36 -5.17
C ASP A 16 14.19 -6.77 -4.53
N ALA A 17 13.70 -6.89 -3.28
CA ALA A 17 13.59 -8.17 -2.59
C ALA A 17 12.51 -9.08 -3.18
N ALA A 18 11.36 -8.52 -3.57
CA ALA A 18 10.30 -9.27 -4.25
C ALA A 18 10.81 -9.85 -5.56
N ALA A 19 11.46 -9.03 -6.41
CA ALA A 19 12.04 -9.47 -7.66
C ALA A 19 13.11 -10.57 -7.45
N ALA A 20 13.98 -10.42 -6.45
CA ALA A 20 15.00 -11.43 -6.12
C ALA A 20 14.40 -12.76 -5.63
N ALA A 21 13.23 -12.71 -4.99
CA ALA A 21 12.48 -13.88 -4.53
C ALA A 21 11.54 -14.47 -5.60
N GLY A 22 11.49 -13.91 -6.80
CA GLY A 22 10.57 -14.33 -7.86
C GLY A 22 9.11 -13.99 -7.57
N ILE A 23 8.84 -13.03 -6.67
CA ILE A 23 7.51 -12.52 -6.38
C ILE A 23 7.19 -11.43 -7.42
N PRO A 24 6.06 -11.54 -8.12
CA PRO A 24 5.68 -10.55 -9.12
C PRO A 24 5.52 -9.15 -8.54
N VAL A 25 6.07 -8.16 -9.26
CA VAL A 25 5.99 -6.74 -8.90
C VAL A 25 4.99 -6.03 -9.80
N VAL A 26 4.01 -5.40 -9.20
CA VAL A 26 3.01 -4.57 -9.90
C VAL A 26 3.23 -3.10 -9.56
N VAL A 27 3.43 -2.29 -10.57
CA VAL A 27 3.47 -0.82 -10.43
C VAL A 27 2.10 -0.27 -10.74
N VAL A 28 1.58 0.60 -9.86
CA VAL A 28 0.25 1.21 -10.01
C VAL A 28 0.41 2.72 -10.19
N GLN A 29 -0.15 3.25 -11.27
CA GLN A 29 -0.13 4.67 -11.59
C GLN A 29 -1.54 5.26 -11.55
N HIS A 30 -1.76 6.29 -10.73
CA HIS A 30 -3.01 7.01 -10.72
C HIS A 30 -3.02 8.07 -11.82
N LEU A 31 -4.06 8.08 -12.65
CA LEU A 31 -4.19 9.03 -13.76
C LEU A 31 -5.55 9.71 -13.72
N MET A 32 -5.52 11.04 -13.89
CA MET A 32 -6.70 11.88 -14.06
C MET A 32 -6.79 12.40 -15.52
N PRO A 33 -7.96 12.88 -15.97
CA PRO A 33 -8.07 13.50 -17.29
C PRO A 33 -7.05 14.61 -17.49
N SER A 34 -6.69 14.86 -18.74
CA SER A 34 -5.81 15.99 -19.11
C SER A 34 -6.37 17.30 -18.59
N GLY A 35 -5.52 18.14 -17.99
CA GLY A 35 -5.91 19.41 -17.37
C GLY A 35 -6.34 19.33 -15.90
N ALA A 36 -6.39 18.14 -15.28
CA ALA A 36 -6.55 18.02 -13.84
C ALA A 36 -5.39 18.70 -13.09
N PRO A 37 -5.63 19.25 -11.87
CA PRO A 37 -4.59 19.96 -11.12
C PRO A 37 -3.45 19.04 -10.64
N VAL A 38 -3.73 17.73 -10.46
CA VAL A 38 -2.76 16.71 -10.09
C VAL A 38 -3.05 15.42 -10.86
N PHE A 39 -2.01 14.61 -11.08
CA PHE A 39 -2.09 13.32 -11.77
C PHE A 39 -2.65 13.39 -13.21
N ALA A 40 -2.63 14.58 -13.83
CA ALA A 40 -3.11 14.72 -15.21
C ALA A 40 -2.31 13.84 -16.15
N ARG A 41 -3.00 13.08 -16.99
CA ARG A 41 -2.35 12.22 -18.00
C ARG A 41 -1.38 13.03 -18.87
N GLY A 42 -0.13 12.57 -18.95
CA GLY A 42 0.94 13.21 -19.71
C GLY A 42 1.66 14.38 -19.00
N SER A 43 1.33 14.66 -17.72
CA SER A 43 2.04 15.67 -16.92
C SER A 43 3.09 15.06 -15.99
N ASP A 44 4.02 15.90 -15.54
CA ASP A 44 5.05 15.50 -14.57
C ASP A 44 4.43 15.04 -13.23
N THR A 45 3.25 15.59 -12.86
CA THR A 45 2.56 15.21 -11.63
C THR A 45 1.95 13.81 -11.68
N ALA A 46 1.83 13.21 -12.87
CA ALA A 46 1.39 11.84 -13.08
C ALA A 46 2.55 10.88 -13.34
N ALA A 47 3.76 11.38 -13.58
CA ALA A 47 4.91 10.55 -13.89
C ALA A 47 5.28 9.65 -12.71
N LEU A 48 5.71 8.44 -13.00
CA LEU A 48 6.32 7.57 -11.99
C LEU A 48 7.63 8.20 -11.50
N HIS A 49 7.88 8.07 -10.19
CA HIS A 49 9.17 8.49 -9.66
C HIS A 49 10.30 7.71 -10.36
N PRO A 50 11.42 8.36 -10.74
CA PRO A 50 12.50 7.71 -11.50
C PRO A 50 13.03 6.42 -10.85
N GLU A 51 13.12 6.39 -9.52
CA GLU A 51 13.53 5.19 -8.78
C GLU A 51 12.58 4.00 -8.96
N ILE A 52 11.29 4.25 -9.16
CA ILE A 52 10.28 3.21 -9.42
C ILE A 52 10.30 2.84 -10.91
N ALA A 53 10.29 3.83 -11.78
CA ALA A 53 10.23 3.63 -13.24
C ALA A 53 11.38 2.78 -13.78
N ARG A 54 12.59 2.87 -13.20
CA ARG A 54 13.77 2.11 -13.63
C ARG A 54 13.80 0.66 -13.12
N ARG A 55 12.95 0.29 -12.15
CA ARG A 55 12.94 -1.06 -11.59
C ARG A 55 12.10 -2.00 -12.45
N PRO A 56 12.55 -3.26 -12.60
CA PRO A 56 11.73 -4.25 -13.30
C PRO A 56 10.40 -4.46 -12.59
N HIS A 57 9.35 -4.63 -13.37
CA HIS A 57 8.01 -4.94 -12.90
C HIS A 57 7.28 -5.82 -13.92
N ASP A 58 6.36 -6.65 -13.44
CA ASP A 58 5.63 -7.62 -14.26
C ASP A 58 4.35 -7.04 -14.87
N LEU A 59 3.80 -6.00 -14.21
CA LEU A 59 2.59 -5.33 -14.67
C LEU A 59 2.62 -3.85 -14.28
N LEU A 60 2.23 -2.98 -15.22
CA LEU A 60 1.87 -1.58 -14.95
C LEU A 60 0.34 -1.46 -15.02
N VAL A 61 -0.26 -1.00 -13.93
CA VAL A 61 -1.70 -0.76 -13.81
C VAL A 61 -1.98 0.73 -13.79
N GLU A 62 -2.67 1.24 -14.79
CA GLU A 62 -3.25 2.59 -14.76
C GLU A 62 -4.61 2.55 -14.09
N LYS A 63 -4.87 3.45 -13.14
CA LYS A 63 -6.15 3.55 -12.44
C LYS A 63 -6.66 4.99 -12.35
N THR A 64 -7.95 5.14 -12.22
CA THR A 64 -8.64 6.42 -12.02
C THR A 64 -9.41 6.48 -10.69
N MET A 65 -9.60 5.33 -10.03
CA MET A 65 -10.25 5.20 -8.73
C MET A 65 -9.23 5.00 -7.62
N ALA A 66 -9.62 5.17 -6.38
CA ALA A 66 -8.70 5.02 -5.24
C ALA A 66 -8.10 3.61 -5.16
N SER A 67 -8.93 2.57 -5.19
CA SER A 67 -8.44 1.19 -5.20
C SER A 67 -7.78 0.81 -6.53
N ALA A 68 -6.67 0.08 -6.46
CA ALA A 68 -6.00 -0.48 -7.63
C ALA A 68 -6.78 -1.61 -8.30
N LEU A 69 -7.76 -2.20 -7.62
CA LEU A 69 -8.60 -3.29 -8.13
C LEU A 69 -9.85 -2.78 -8.85
N THR A 70 -10.30 -1.54 -8.56
CA THR A 70 -11.53 -1.01 -9.11
C THR A 70 -11.33 -0.52 -10.56
N GLY A 71 -12.04 -1.16 -11.51
CA GLY A 71 -12.02 -0.76 -12.91
C GLY A 71 -10.70 -1.02 -13.64
N THR A 72 -9.88 -1.95 -13.12
CA THR A 72 -8.60 -2.36 -13.70
C THR A 72 -8.58 -3.87 -13.99
N SER A 73 -7.56 -4.33 -14.69
CA SER A 73 -7.33 -5.75 -14.95
C SER A 73 -6.63 -6.48 -13.78
N LEU A 74 -6.23 -5.77 -12.71
CA LEU A 74 -5.36 -6.31 -11.68
C LEU A 74 -5.94 -7.56 -11.00
N GLY A 75 -7.22 -7.52 -10.59
CA GLY A 75 -7.84 -8.66 -9.91
C GLY A 75 -7.86 -9.94 -10.75
N GLY A 76 -8.13 -9.83 -12.06
CA GLY A 76 -8.04 -10.96 -13.00
C GLY A 76 -6.62 -11.49 -13.12
N TRP A 77 -5.67 -10.60 -13.32
CA TRP A 77 -4.25 -10.93 -13.46
C TRP A 77 -3.67 -11.66 -12.24
N LEU A 78 -4.08 -11.23 -11.02
CA LEU A 78 -3.71 -11.89 -9.76
C LEU A 78 -4.27 -13.31 -9.65
N ARG A 79 -5.58 -13.47 -9.96
CA ARG A 79 -6.26 -14.77 -9.90
C ARG A 79 -5.70 -15.77 -10.90
N GLU A 80 -5.43 -15.34 -12.13
CA GLU A 80 -4.82 -16.18 -13.17
C GLU A 80 -3.44 -16.74 -12.76
N ARG A 81 -2.72 -16.05 -11.89
CA ARG A 81 -1.42 -16.47 -11.38
C ARG A 81 -1.47 -17.17 -10.02
N GLY A 82 -2.66 -17.40 -9.49
CA GLY A 82 -2.83 -18.05 -8.19
C GLY A 82 -2.23 -17.25 -7.03
N ILE A 83 -2.13 -15.93 -7.15
CA ILE A 83 -1.61 -15.06 -6.09
C ILE A 83 -2.64 -14.95 -4.98
N ASP A 84 -2.28 -15.30 -3.76
CA ASP A 84 -3.14 -15.30 -2.58
C ASP A 84 -2.83 -14.18 -1.58
N THR A 85 -1.67 -13.55 -1.71
CA THR A 85 -1.17 -12.54 -0.77
C THR A 85 -0.65 -11.32 -1.52
N LEU A 86 -1.06 -10.13 -1.10
CA LEU A 86 -0.62 -8.86 -1.66
C LEU A 86 0.21 -8.10 -0.62
N VAL A 87 1.38 -7.63 -1.01
CA VAL A 87 2.18 -6.68 -0.22
C VAL A 87 1.95 -5.28 -0.79
N VAL A 88 1.41 -4.38 0.02
CA VAL A 88 1.04 -3.02 -0.39
C VAL A 88 2.05 -2.02 0.13
N VAL A 89 2.59 -1.21 -0.77
CA VAL A 89 3.49 -0.08 -0.52
C VAL A 89 3.14 1.08 -1.44
N GLY A 90 3.52 2.30 -1.08
CA GLY A 90 3.29 3.47 -1.93
C GLY A 90 2.46 4.54 -1.24
N TYR A 91 1.63 5.25 -2.01
CA TYR A 91 0.90 6.42 -1.49
C TYR A 91 -0.53 6.48 -2.03
N MET A 92 -1.46 6.95 -1.20
CA MET A 92 -1.32 7.38 0.22
C MET A 92 -1.94 6.34 1.12
N THR A 93 -1.34 6.12 2.31
CA THR A 93 -1.80 5.17 3.33
C THR A 93 -3.31 5.21 3.55
N HIS A 94 -3.87 6.41 3.68
CA HIS A 94 -5.28 6.68 4.03
C HIS A 94 -6.21 6.81 2.82
N ASN A 95 -5.73 6.57 1.60
CA ASN A 95 -6.53 6.71 0.38
C ASN A 95 -6.33 5.49 -0.54
N CYS A 96 -5.36 5.53 -1.45
CA CYS A 96 -5.18 4.46 -2.44
C CYS A 96 -4.81 3.13 -1.79
N ASP A 97 -3.92 3.17 -0.77
CA ASP A 97 -3.50 1.96 -0.08
C ASP A 97 -4.65 1.39 0.76
N ASP A 98 -5.33 2.21 1.61
CA ASP A 98 -6.48 1.77 2.39
C ASP A 98 -7.60 1.19 1.52
N SER A 99 -7.95 1.88 0.43
CA SER A 99 -9.00 1.42 -0.49
C SER A 99 -8.63 0.09 -1.15
N THR A 100 -7.37 -0.08 -1.55
CA THR A 100 -6.88 -1.32 -2.16
C THR A 100 -6.83 -2.46 -1.14
N VAL A 101 -6.30 -2.19 0.06
CA VAL A 101 -6.22 -3.15 1.17
C VAL A 101 -7.60 -3.70 1.52
N ARG A 102 -8.58 -2.82 1.74
CA ARG A 102 -9.95 -3.24 2.12
C ARG A 102 -10.62 -4.05 1.01
N GLN A 103 -10.53 -3.59 -0.23
CA GLN A 103 -11.11 -4.33 -1.35
C GLN A 103 -10.43 -5.69 -1.54
N ALA A 104 -9.10 -5.74 -1.51
CA ALA A 104 -8.36 -6.99 -1.60
C ALA A 104 -8.78 -7.99 -0.51
N HIS A 105 -8.86 -7.53 0.75
CA HIS A 105 -9.32 -8.34 1.87
C HIS A 105 -10.74 -8.87 1.64
N HIS A 106 -11.68 -8.02 1.22
CA HIS A 106 -13.06 -8.44 0.95
C HIS A 106 -13.20 -9.39 -0.25
N GLU A 107 -12.27 -9.32 -1.20
CA GLU A 107 -12.21 -10.23 -2.34
C GLU A 107 -11.41 -11.51 -2.08
N GLY A 108 -10.94 -11.73 -0.84
CA GLY A 108 -10.38 -12.98 -0.34
C GLY A 108 -8.84 -13.08 -0.40
N TRP A 109 -8.13 -11.99 -0.76
CA TRP A 109 -6.68 -11.97 -0.63
C TRP A 109 -6.22 -11.72 0.80
N LYS A 110 -5.12 -12.33 1.20
CA LYS A 110 -4.33 -11.88 2.35
C LYS A 110 -3.62 -10.59 1.97
N VAL A 111 -3.52 -9.66 2.91
CA VAL A 111 -2.85 -8.38 2.64
C VAL A 111 -1.82 -8.10 3.71
N GLU A 112 -0.66 -7.63 3.27
CA GLU A 112 0.42 -7.11 4.09
C GLU A 112 0.64 -5.64 3.71
N LEU A 113 0.80 -4.75 4.69
CA LEU A 113 1.08 -3.33 4.48
C LEU A 113 2.39 -2.97 5.17
N LEU A 114 3.32 -2.39 4.42
CA LEU A 114 4.59 -1.93 4.98
C LEU A 114 4.47 -0.47 5.40
N HIS A 115 4.25 -0.24 6.71
CA HIS A 115 3.92 1.08 7.23
C HIS A 115 5.03 2.13 7.06
N ASP A 116 6.29 1.73 6.93
CA ASP A 116 7.44 2.59 6.68
C ASP A 116 7.79 2.71 5.18
N ALA A 117 6.99 2.08 4.31
CA ALA A 117 7.03 2.17 2.86
C ALA A 117 5.73 2.77 2.28
N THR A 118 4.92 3.42 3.10
CA THR A 118 3.71 4.16 2.71
C THR A 118 3.65 5.47 3.49
N GLY A 119 2.80 6.41 3.08
CA GLY A 119 2.77 7.72 3.74
C GLY A 119 1.44 8.45 3.58
N SER A 120 1.23 9.42 4.48
CA SER A 120 0.02 10.24 4.56
C SER A 120 0.32 11.72 4.46
N LEU A 121 -0.68 12.50 4.06
CA LEU A 121 -0.70 13.96 4.09
C LEU A 121 -1.60 14.46 5.23
N PRO A 122 -1.39 15.68 5.75
CA PRO A 122 -2.28 16.29 6.71
C PRO A 122 -3.53 16.83 6.02
N TYR A 123 -4.66 16.83 6.72
CA TYR A 123 -5.91 17.42 6.21
C TYR A 123 -6.52 18.41 7.20
N ARG A 124 -7.20 19.42 6.63
CA ARG A 124 -8.12 20.32 7.33
C ARG A 124 -9.35 20.58 6.46
N ASN A 125 -10.53 20.32 7.00
CA ASN A 125 -11.81 20.51 6.33
C ASN A 125 -12.93 20.76 7.36
N ALA A 126 -14.20 20.75 6.95
CA ALA A 126 -15.34 20.99 7.82
C ALA A 126 -15.51 19.95 8.96
N ALA A 127 -14.96 18.75 8.81
CA ALA A 127 -14.97 17.71 9.85
C ALA A 127 -13.88 17.90 10.92
N GLY A 128 -12.88 18.76 10.65
CA GLY A 128 -11.79 19.01 11.57
C GLY A 128 -10.41 19.06 10.90
N ALA A 129 -9.38 18.80 11.69
CA ALA A 129 -8.01 18.74 11.20
C ALA A 129 -7.27 17.56 11.85
N ALA A 130 -6.38 16.94 11.07
CA ALA A 130 -5.47 15.91 11.53
C ALA A 130 -4.11 16.08 10.86
N THR A 131 -3.05 15.84 11.61
CA THR A 131 -1.68 15.80 11.09
C THR A 131 -1.46 14.57 10.23
N ALA A 132 -0.44 14.59 9.38
CA ALA A 132 -0.08 13.42 8.58
C ALA A 132 0.28 12.20 9.45
N GLU A 133 0.94 12.43 10.59
CA GLU A 133 1.30 11.38 11.54
C GLU A 133 0.08 10.74 12.20
N GLU A 134 -0.87 11.56 12.67
CA GLU A 134 -2.13 11.06 13.25
C GLU A 134 -2.90 10.21 12.24
N ILE A 135 -3.05 10.70 11.01
CA ILE A 135 -3.74 9.97 9.95
C ILE A 135 -3.01 8.64 9.67
N HIS A 136 -1.71 8.67 9.44
CA HIS A 136 -0.93 7.48 9.15
C HIS A 136 -1.06 6.44 10.27
N ARG A 137 -0.88 6.87 11.53
CA ARG A 137 -0.98 6.00 12.71
C ARG A 137 -2.37 5.40 12.86
N VAL A 138 -3.43 6.19 12.72
CA VAL A 138 -4.81 5.70 12.87
C VAL A 138 -5.14 4.68 11.79
N PHE A 139 -4.81 4.96 10.53
CA PHE A 139 -5.10 4.03 9.43
C PHE A 139 -4.30 2.73 9.55
N THR A 140 -3.03 2.77 9.89
CA THR A 140 -2.21 1.55 10.07
C THR A 140 -2.69 0.70 11.23
N VAL A 141 -3.08 1.31 12.37
CA VAL A 141 -3.68 0.59 13.52
C VAL A 141 -5.00 -0.08 13.12
N VAL A 142 -5.87 0.64 12.42
CA VAL A 142 -7.16 0.09 11.96
C VAL A 142 -6.96 -1.03 10.94
N MET A 143 -6.04 -0.87 9.99
CA MET A 143 -5.75 -1.92 9.02
C MET A 143 -5.24 -3.19 9.72
N HIS A 144 -4.32 -3.06 10.69
CA HIS A 144 -3.76 -4.20 11.41
C HIS A 144 -4.79 -4.97 12.23
N SER A 145 -5.83 -4.29 12.71
CA SER A 145 -6.88 -4.93 13.51
C SER A 145 -7.79 -5.88 12.73
N ASN A 146 -7.78 -5.85 11.38
CA ASN A 146 -8.68 -6.70 10.59
C ASN A 146 -8.27 -6.93 9.13
N PHE A 147 -7.74 -5.93 8.44
CA PHE A 147 -7.67 -5.93 6.98
C PHE A 147 -6.32 -6.36 6.41
N ALA A 148 -5.24 -6.15 7.16
CA ALA A 148 -3.88 -6.44 6.72
C ALA A 148 -2.96 -6.76 7.89
N ALA A 149 -1.93 -7.55 7.66
CA ALA A 149 -0.77 -7.61 8.54
C ALA A 149 0.09 -6.37 8.28
N VAL A 150 0.17 -5.47 9.27
CA VAL A 150 0.99 -4.25 9.16
C VAL A 150 2.34 -4.49 9.81
N ALA A 151 3.42 -4.27 9.06
CA ALA A 151 4.79 -4.48 9.51
C ALA A 151 5.73 -3.40 8.98
N SER A 152 6.96 -3.35 9.50
CA SER A 152 8.03 -2.58 8.87
C SER A 152 8.60 -3.34 7.67
N THR A 153 9.22 -2.63 6.74
CA THR A 153 9.95 -3.24 5.62
C THR A 153 11.00 -4.25 6.13
N GLU A 154 11.71 -3.93 7.21
CA GLU A 154 12.71 -4.83 7.80
C GLU A 154 12.09 -6.14 8.31
N ALA A 155 10.97 -6.06 9.03
CA ALA A 155 10.26 -7.24 9.51
C ALA A 155 9.73 -8.10 8.36
N TRP A 156 9.22 -7.47 7.29
CA TRP A 156 8.77 -8.17 6.10
C TRP A 156 9.93 -8.88 5.38
N LEU A 157 11.06 -8.22 5.21
CA LEU A 157 12.26 -8.83 4.61
C LEU A 157 12.76 -10.02 5.41
N ALA A 158 12.73 -9.94 6.75
CA ALA A 158 13.11 -11.04 7.62
C ALA A 158 12.12 -12.22 7.50
N ALA A 159 10.82 -11.96 7.43
CA ALA A 159 9.80 -12.98 7.21
C ALA A 159 9.92 -13.64 5.83
N LEU A 160 10.13 -12.84 4.79
CA LEU A 160 10.36 -13.31 3.42
C LEU A 160 11.56 -14.27 3.33
N ALA A 161 12.67 -13.89 3.94
CA ALA A 161 13.89 -14.73 3.96
C ALA A 161 13.71 -16.09 4.64
N LYS A 162 12.74 -16.19 5.57
CA LYS A 162 12.42 -17.43 6.28
C LYS A 162 11.24 -18.19 5.68
N GLY A 163 10.52 -17.61 4.72
CA GLY A 163 9.26 -18.15 4.21
C GLY A 163 8.13 -18.14 5.25
N GLU A 164 8.15 -17.20 6.18
CA GLU A 164 7.15 -17.03 7.24
C GLU A 164 6.10 -15.99 6.86
N ALA A 165 4.84 -16.23 7.25
CA ALA A 165 3.79 -15.23 7.13
C ALA A 165 3.91 -14.16 8.23
N LEU A 166 3.56 -12.92 7.92
CA LEU A 166 3.46 -11.88 8.94
C LEU A 166 2.27 -12.14 9.88
N PRO A 167 2.41 -11.81 11.18
CA PRO A 167 1.32 -11.97 12.14
C PRO A 167 0.17 -11.01 11.84
N VAL A 168 -1.04 -11.54 11.85
CA VAL A 168 -2.29 -10.78 11.68
C VAL A 168 -2.97 -10.68 13.04
N ASP A 169 -3.52 -9.50 13.36
CA ASP A 169 -4.34 -9.29 14.55
C ASP A 169 -5.85 -9.44 14.23
N ASN A 170 -6.71 -9.22 15.21
CA ASN A 170 -8.15 -9.18 15.02
C ASN A 170 -8.81 -8.10 15.88
N VAL A 171 -10.03 -7.70 15.50
CA VAL A 171 -10.77 -6.62 16.13
C VAL A 171 -10.94 -6.84 17.63
N PHE A 172 -11.28 -8.07 18.05
CA PHE A 172 -11.54 -8.37 19.46
C PHE A 172 -10.28 -8.22 20.30
N LEU A 173 -9.17 -8.87 19.93
CA LEU A 173 -7.92 -8.81 20.69
C LEU A 173 -7.29 -7.42 20.67
N SER A 174 -7.33 -6.71 19.53
CA SER A 174 -6.89 -5.30 19.43
C SER A 174 -7.64 -4.41 20.40
N ASN A 175 -8.99 -4.53 20.46
CA ASN A 175 -9.80 -3.74 21.37
C ASN A 175 -9.54 -4.12 22.83
N GLN A 176 -9.48 -5.40 23.19
CA GLN A 176 -9.20 -5.84 24.56
C GLN A 176 -7.88 -5.27 25.08
N ARG A 177 -6.81 -5.31 24.30
CA ARG A 177 -5.53 -4.70 24.72
C ARG A 177 -5.63 -3.19 24.93
N ALA A 178 -6.44 -2.49 24.14
CA ALA A 178 -6.59 -1.04 24.25
C ALA A 178 -7.37 -0.59 25.48
N ILE A 179 -8.33 -1.39 25.98
CA ILE A 179 -9.13 -1.05 27.16
C ILE A 179 -8.53 -1.58 28.47
N THR A 180 -7.49 -2.41 28.41
CA THR A 180 -6.79 -2.95 29.59
C THR A 180 -5.41 -2.30 29.81
N ALA A 181 -4.98 -1.43 28.93
CA ALA A 181 -3.75 -0.63 29.03
C ALA A 181 -3.99 0.67 29.79
#